data_b151f8915f3208a723546de8467d7ef4
#
_entry.id   b151f8915f3208a723546de8467d7ef4
#
_cell.length_a   1.000
_cell.length_b   1.000
_cell.length_c   1.000
_cell.angle_alpha   90.00
_cell.angle_beta   90.00
_cell.angle_gamma   90.00
#
_symmetry.space_group_name_H-M   'P 1'
#
loop_
_entity.id
_entity.type
_entity.pdbx_description
1 polymer ?
#
loop_
_entity_poly.entity_id
_entity_poly.type
_entity_poly.pdbx_seq_one_letter_code
_entity_poly.pdbx_strand_id
1 'polypeptide(L)'
;MDMEPAERNPAELRRTAFKLVGIMVIGAVVVLSAYFAKSKKKAEENEGRPPITTKISRNFAAKNQEGKLVATYDLEGKVWFAIPVCVKQLDENKHAIAMMKEITEHYEGNDNLRFVAFSINGVDQGTNPEDLKRAMGQLGIDDQRWWFLTTGDTKKQRGYIKDQLRLGLVSERSAGDQAGKWTFPSQIALIDREMHIRQRYDFREAKKFEDAAHELLKEKPELKDVVKFKSALNAVDELKKTLYTNTDFVLSETKTGSRE
;
A
#
# COMPACT_ATOMS: atom_id res chain seq x y z
N MET A 1 -13.64 -41.08 58.09
CA MET A 1 -12.47 -40.19 58.17
C MET A 1 -12.95 -38.81 57.88
N ASP A 2 -13.26 -38.04 58.92
CA ASP A 2 -13.62 -36.62 58.73
C ASP A 2 -12.32 -35.84 58.52
N MET A 3 -12.20 -35.24 57.35
CA MET A 3 -11.11 -34.34 57.09
C MET A 3 -11.45 -32.98 57.70
N GLU A 4 -10.72 -32.60 58.74
CA GLU A 4 -10.82 -31.26 59.32
C GLU A 4 -10.52 -30.20 58.24
N PRO A 5 -11.34 -29.16 58.16
CA PRO A 5 -11.09 -28.09 57.22
C PRO A 5 -9.79 -27.38 57.60
N ALA A 6 -8.86 -27.27 56.62
CA ALA A 6 -7.58 -26.60 56.77
C ALA A 6 -7.78 -25.15 57.23
N GLU A 7 -7.29 -24.80 58.42
CA GLU A 7 -7.28 -23.44 58.96
C GLU A 7 -6.47 -22.53 58.03
N ARG A 8 -7.16 -21.66 57.35
CA ARG A 8 -6.52 -20.66 56.46
C ARG A 8 -6.06 -19.47 57.30
N ASN A 9 -4.75 -19.36 57.52
CA ASN A 9 -4.16 -18.19 58.16
C ASN A 9 -4.18 -16.99 57.20
N PRO A 10 -5.03 -15.95 57.39
CA PRO A 10 -5.18 -14.84 56.44
C PRO A 10 -3.91 -13.99 56.33
N ALA A 11 -3.04 -14.00 57.32
CA ALA A 11 -1.77 -13.25 57.26
C ALA A 11 -0.75 -13.93 56.33
N GLU A 12 -0.67 -15.24 56.31
CA GLU A 12 0.20 -16.00 55.39
C GLU A 12 -0.31 -15.95 53.95
N LEU A 13 -1.62 -16.01 53.75
CA LEU A 13 -2.24 -15.85 52.46
C LEU A 13 -1.92 -14.46 51.84
N ARG A 14 -2.01 -13.39 52.64
CA ARG A 14 -1.62 -12.04 52.19
C ARG A 14 -0.14 -11.98 51.83
N ARG A 15 0.76 -12.52 52.67
CA ARG A 15 2.21 -12.52 52.34
C ARG A 15 2.51 -13.30 51.08
N THR A 16 1.87 -14.43 50.85
CA THR A 16 2.04 -15.23 49.64
C THR A 16 1.48 -14.52 48.42
N ALA A 17 0.31 -13.88 48.55
CA ALA A 17 -0.27 -13.07 47.47
C ALA A 17 0.64 -11.91 47.08
N PHE A 18 1.21 -11.16 48.05
CA PHE A 18 2.17 -10.08 47.75
C PHE A 18 3.45 -10.59 47.07
N LYS A 19 3.97 -11.75 47.47
CA LYS A 19 5.13 -12.37 46.83
C LYS A 19 4.82 -12.75 45.37
N LEU A 20 3.64 -13.35 45.13
CA LEU A 20 3.21 -13.71 43.77
C LEU A 20 3.00 -12.49 42.90
N VAL A 21 2.34 -11.44 43.38
CA VAL A 21 2.18 -10.18 42.68
C VAL A 21 3.56 -9.54 42.38
N GLY A 22 4.48 -9.54 43.31
CA GLY A 22 5.85 -9.05 43.11
C GLY A 22 6.57 -9.81 42.00
N ILE A 23 6.49 -11.14 41.99
CA ILE A 23 7.10 -11.97 40.92
C ILE A 23 6.45 -11.69 39.58
N MET A 24 5.12 -11.54 39.54
CA MET A 24 4.41 -11.18 38.27
C MET A 24 4.82 -9.81 37.77
N VAL A 25 4.93 -8.80 38.63
CA VAL A 25 5.36 -7.45 38.23
C VAL A 25 6.79 -7.47 37.72
N ILE A 26 7.72 -8.14 38.40
CA ILE A 26 9.11 -8.27 37.94
C ILE A 26 9.16 -9.01 36.59
N GLY A 27 8.42 -10.10 36.44
CA GLY A 27 8.32 -10.84 35.17
C GLY A 27 7.79 -9.96 34.03
N ALA A 28 6.73 -9.19 34.30
CA ALA A 28 6.19 -8.25 33.32
C ALA A 28 7.20 -7.17 32.92
N VAL A 29 7.91 -6.60 33.87
CA VAL A 29 8.96 -5.59 33.62
C VAL A 29 10.09 -6.16 32.74
N VAL A 30 10.55 -7.38 33.04
CA VAL A 30 11.60 -8.05 32.25
C VAL A 30 11.13 -8.29 30.81
N VAL A 31 9.92 -8.83 30.63
CA VAL A 31 9.37 -9.09 29.30
C VAL A 31 9.18 -7.79 28.51
N LEU A 32 8.61 -6.76 29.13
CA LEU A 32 8.44 -5.45 28.51
C LEU A 32 9.78 -4.81 28.14
N SER A 33 10.77 -4.86 29.02
CA SER A 33 12.11 -4.32 28.76
C SER A 33 12.79 -5.03 27.59
N ALA A 34 12.71 -6.36 27.53
CA ALA A 34 13.23 -7.14 26.41
C ALA A 34 12.50 -6.83 25.11
N TYR A 35 11.16 -6.66 25.16
CA TYR A 35 10.36 -6.27 24.00
C TYR A 35 10.76 -4.88 23.49
N PHE A 36 10.87 -3.87 24.37
CA PHE A 36 11.29 -2.52 23.99
C PHE A 36 12.71 -2.48 23.44
N ALA A 37 13.66 -3.22 24.06
CA ALA A 37 15.02 -3.31 23.55
C ALA A 37 15.07 -3.92 22.15
N LYS A 38 14.33 -5.02 21.93
CA LYS A 38 14.21 -5.66 20.61
C LYS A 38 13.51 -4.76 19.59
N SER A 39 12.47 -4.05 20.01
CA SER A 39 11.73 -3.11 19.15
C SER A 39 12.62 -1.93 18.74
N LYS A 40 13.38 -1.36 19.70
CA LYS A 40 14.31 -0.26 19.41
C LYS A 40 15.41 -0.69 18.45
N LYS A 41 16.04 -1.85 18.69
CA LYS A 41 17.06 -2.41 17.77
C LYS A 41 16.49 -2.64 16.37
N LYS A 42 15.28 -3.20 16.27
CA LYS A 42 14.60 -3.41 14.99
C LYS A 42 14.23 -2.08 14.31
N ALA A 43 13.88 -1.05 15.06
CA ALA A 43 13.63 0.28 14.51
C ALA A 43 14.91 0.91 13.96
N GLU A 44 16.03 0.81 14.68
CA GLU A 44 17.35 1.28 14.23
C GLU A 44 17.84 0.52 12.98
N GLU A 45 17.67 -0.81 12.94
CA GLU A 45 18.01 -1.65 11.78
C GLU A 45 17.12 -1.36 10.54
N ASN A 46 15.93 -0.82 10.75
CA ASN A 46 14.98 -0.47 9.68
C ASN A 46 14.83 1.05 9.49
N GLU A 47 15.75 1.85 10.03
CA GLU A 47 15.71 3.30 9.87
C GLU A 47 15.73 3.67 8.37
N GLY A 48 14.68 4.40 7.95
CA GLY A 48 14.47 4.74 6.54
C GLY A 48 13.91 3.61 5.65
N ARG A 49 13.78 2.39 6.16
CA ARG A 49 13.25 1.27 5.40
C ARG A 49 11.71 1.32 5.36
N PRO A 50 11.07 1.39 4.16
CA PRO A 50 9.63 1.30 4.08
C PRO A 50 9.13 -0.06 4.63
N PRO A 51 8.11 -0.06 5.50
CA PRO A 51 7.67 -1.28 6.17
C PRO A 51 7.09 -2.30 5.18
N ILE A 52 7.26 -3.59 5.46
CA ILE A 52 6.54 -4.64 4.76
C ILE A 52 5.11 -4.67 5.31
N THR A 53 4.14 -4.31 4.48
CA THR A 53 2.73 -4.29 4.87
C THR A 53 2.10 -5.68 4.76
N THR A 54 2.31 -6.37 3.64
CA THR A 54 1.79 -7.72 3.37
C THR A 54 2.51 -8.32 2.17
N LYS A 55 2.42 -9.66 2.04
CA LYS A 55 2.94 -10.38 0.87
C LYS A 55 1.80 -10.74 -0.07
N ILE A 56 2.02 -10.57 -1.36
CA ILE A 56 1.13 -11.08 -2.41
C ILE A 56 1.33 -12.60 -2.47
N SER A 57 0.32 -13.35 -2.04
CA SER A 57 0.40 -14.81 -1.89
C SER A 57 -0.30 -15.58 -2.99
N ARG A 58 -1.01 -14.90 -3.91
CA ARG A 58 -1.73 -15.52 -5.01
C ARG A 58 -1.25 -14.96 -6.34
N ASN A 59 -0.96 -15.86 -7.27
CA ASN A 59 -0.67 -15.48 -8.63
C ASN A 59 -1.94 -14.99 -9.35
N PHE A 60 -1.78 -14.02 -10.24
CA PHE A 60 -2.85 -13.47 -11.06
C PHE A 60 -2.45 -13.53 -12.52
N ALA A 61 -3.06 -14.45 -13.26
CA ALA A 61 -2.86 -14.55 -14.70
C ALA A 61 -3.91 -13.71 -15.45
N ALA A 62 -3.45 -12.89 -16.37
CA ALA A 62 -4.26 -11.95 -17.13
C ALA A 62 -3.69 -11.76 -18.54
N LYS A 63 -4.51 -11.24 -19.46
CA LYS A 63 -4.01 -10.75 -20.75
C LYS A 63 -3.54 -9.30 -20.60
N ASN A 64 -2.37 -9.02 -21.16
CA ASN A 64 -1.89 -7.65 -21.26
C ASN A 64 -2.49 -6.94 -22.48
N GLN A 65 -2.10 -5.68 -22.71
CA GLN A 65 -2.53 -4.84 -23.82
C GLN A 65 -2.19 -5.40 -25.22
N GLU A 66 -1.29 -6.35 -25.29
CA GLU A 66 -0.91 -7.05 -26.54
C GLU A 66 -1.65 -8.39 -26.71
N GLY A 67 -2.57 -8.71 -25.81
CA GLY A 67 -3.29 -9.99 -25.79
C GLY A 67 -2.47 -11.17 -25.26
N LYS A 68 -1.20 -10.95 -24.84
CA LYS A 68 -0.32 -11.97 -24.31
C LYS A 68 -0.74 -12.31 -22.88
N LEU A 69 -0.79 -13.61 -22.58
CA LEU A 69 -1.00 -14.10 -21.22
C LEU A 69 0.26 -13.86 -20.39
N VAL A 70 0.12 -13.12 -19.29
CA VAL A 70 1.17 -12.83 -18.31
C VAL A 70 0.65 -13.11 -16.91
N ALA A 71 1.56 -13.27 -15.95
CA ALA A 71 1.22 -13.52 -14.56
C ALA A 71 1.96 -12.58 -13.63
N THR A 72 1.36 -12.23 -12.48
CA THR A 72 2.04 -11.36 -11.52
C THR A 72 3.31 -11.98 -10.95
N TYR A 73 3.42 -13.32 -10.92
CA TYR A 73 4.66 -13.99 -10.51
C TYR A 73 5.80 -13.87 -11.54
N ASP A 74 5.49 -13.48 -12.79
CA ASP A 74 6.53 -13.12 -13.78
C ASP A 74 7.28 -11.83 -13.37
N LEU A 75 6.75 -11.09 -12.40
CA LEU A 75 7.35 -9.89 -11.81
C LEU A 75 8.24 -10.19 -10.59
N GLU A 76 8.31 -11.45 -10.14
CA GLU A 76 9.19 -11.81 -9.04
C GLU A 76 10.66 -11.50 -9.39
N GLY A 77 11.38 -10.90 -8.46
CA GLY A 77 12.72 -10.39 -8.71
C GLY A 77 12.78 -8.96 -9.28
N LYS A 78 11.64 -8.37 -9.64
CA LYS A 78 11.50 -6.96 -10.05
C LYS A 78 10.84 -6.15 -8.94
N VAL A 79 11.18 -4.86 -8.88
CA VAL A 79 10.39 -3.87 -8.13
C VAL A 79 9.28 -3.39 -9.06
N TRP A 80 8.06 -3.26 -8.56
CA TRP A 80 6.98 -2.85 -9.42
C TRP A 80 5.92 -2.02 -8.73
N PHE A 81 5.24 -1.21 -9.51
CA PHE A 81 4.11 -0.41 -9.08
C PHE A 81 2.81 -0.97 -9.61
N ALA A 82 1.75 -0.88 -8.82
CA ALA A 82 0.42 -1.32 -9.21
C ALA A 82 -0.62 -0.22 -8.99
N ILE A 83 -1.49 0.00 -9.98
CA ILE A 83 -2.66 0.87 -9.89
C ILE A 83 -3.90 0.18 -10.44
N PRO A 84 -5.11 0.43 -9.91
CA PRO A 84 -6.35 0.10 -10.58
C PRO A 84 -6.67 1.16 -11.64
N VAL A 85 -7.23 0.76 -12.77
CA VAL A 85 -7.67 1.68 -13.84
C VAL A 85 -9.05 1.29 -14.39
N CYS A 86 -9.82 2.27 -14.79
CA CYS A 86 -11.01 2.06 -15.60
C CYS A 86 -10.78 2.68 -16.98
N VAL A 87 -10.68 1.87 -18.02
CA VAL A 87 -10.40 2.38 -19.38
C VAL A 87 -11.48 3.31 -19.91
N LYS A 88 -12.69 3.25 -19.36
CA LYS A 88 -13.82 4.13 -19.70
C LYS A 88 -13.92 5.37 -18.79
N GLN A 89 -13.07 5.48 -17.76
CA GLN A 89 -13.06 6.57 -16.77
C GLN A 89 -11.62 6.87 -16.32
N LEU A 90 -10.73 7.18 -17.27
CA LEU A 90 -9.30 7.42 -16.99
C LEU A 90 -9.08 8.62 -16.07
N ASP A 91 -9.96 9.63 -16.16
CA ASP A 91 -9.89 10.85 -15.34
C ASP A 91 -10.08 10.58 -13.84
N GLU A 92 -10.80 9.52 -13.49
CA GLU A 92 -11.02 9.15 -12.08
C GLU A 92 -9.69 8.86 -11.36
N ASN A 93 -8.68 8.38 -12.09
CA ASN A 93 -7.36 8.05 -11.54
C ASN A 93 -6.22 8.89 -12.14
N LYS A 94 -6.53 10.06 -12.70
CA LYS A 94 -5.55 10.92 -13.39
C LYS A 94 -4.31 11.25 -12.55
N HIS A 95 -4.48 11.49 -11.24
CA HIS A 95 -3.36 11.82 -10.35
C HIS A 95 -2.40 10.64 -10.17
N ALA A 96 -2.92 9.42 -9.98
CA ALA A 96 -2.07 8.24 -9.89
C ALA A 96 -1.38 7.92 -11.24
N ILE A 97 -2.12 8.04 -12.34
CA ILE A 97 -1.57 7.82 -13.69
C ILE A 97 -0.46 8.84 -14.00
N ALA A 98 -0.69 10.12 -13.72
CA ALA A 98 0.32 11.16 -13.92
C ALA A 98 1.59 10.88 -13.09
N MET A 99 1.43 10.50 -11.83
CA MET A 99 2.56 10.15 -10.98
C MET A 99 3.29 8.90 -11.47
N MET A 100 2.57 7.88 -11.92
CA MET A 100 3.19 6.67 -12.49
C MET A 100 3.99 6.98 -13.76
N LYS A 101 3.52 7.88 -14.62
CA LYS A 101 4.27 8.35 -15.79
C LYS A 101 5.55 9.07 -15.37
N GLU A 102 5.45 9.97 -14.40
CA GLU A 102 6.61 10.69 -13.87
C GLU A 102 7.65 9.74 -13.28
N ILE A 103 7.23 8.70 -12.54
CA ILE A 103 8.13 7.65 -12.05
C ILE A 103 8.78 6.90 -13.23
N THR A 104 8.01 6.61 -14.28
CA THR A 104 8.52 5.93 -15.47
C THR A 104 9.65 6.72 -16.14
N GLU A 105 9.48 8.03 -16.27
CA GLU A 105 10.46 8.96 -16.81
C GLU A 105 11.67 9.11 -15.88
N HIS A 106 11.45 9.28 -14.56
CA HIS A 106 12.51 9.44 -13.57
C HIS A 106 13.45 8.23 -13.52
N TYR A 107 12.91 7.03 -13.69
CA TYR A 107 13.67 5.77 -13.72
C TYR A 107 13.80 5.21 -15.13
N GLU A 108 13.96 6.09 -16.14
CA GLU A 108 14.21 5.67 -17.51
C GLU A 108 15.44 4.75 -17.58
N GLY A 109 15.36 3.69 -18.39
CA GLY A 109 16.44 2.71 -18.54
C GLY A 109 16.62 1.73 -17.38
N ASN A 110 15.84 1.82 -16.30
CA ASN A 110 15.91 0.86 -15.21
C ASN A 110 15.05 -0.39 -15.50
N ASP A 111 15.71 -1.45 -16.00
CA ASP A 111 15.06 -2.73 -16.32
C ASP A 111 14.60 -3.55 -15.09
N ASN A 112 14.91 -3.12 -13.89
CA ASN A 112 14.44 -3.76 -12.66
C ASN A 112 13.10 -3.22 -12.18
N LEU A 113 12.55 -2.22 -12.85
CA LEU A 113 11.29 -1.58 -12.51
C LEU A 113 10.19 -1.97 -13.50
N ARG A 114 8.97 -2.19 -13.01
CA ARG A 114 7.77 -2.49 -13.82
C ARG A 114 6.58 -1.68 -13.34
N PHE A 115 5.64 -1.46 -14.24
CA PHE A 115 4.42 -0.67 -13.99
C PHE A 115 3.21 -1.49 -14.42
N VAL A 116 2.25 -1.68 -13.52
CA VAL A 116 1.10 -2.56 -13.77
C VAL A 116 -0.20 -1.83 -13.48
N ALA A 117 -1.00 -1.65 -14.51
CA ALA A 117 -2.34 -1.10 -14.43
C ALA A 117 -3.36 -2.24 -14.50
N PHE A 118 -4.06 -2.49 -13.40
CA PHE A 118 -5.12 -3.50 -13.33
C PHE A 118 -6.44 -2.87 -13.73
N SER A 119 -7.02 -3.30 -14.86
CA SER A 119 -8.38 -2.87 -15.20
C SER A 119 -9.36 -3.29 -14.12
N ILE A 120 -10.30 -2.42 -13.74
CA ILE A 120 -11.36 -2.77 -12.80
C ILE A 120 -12.49 -3.57 -13.45
N ASN A 121 -12.52 -3.63 -14.78
CA ASN A 121 -13.47 -4.40 -15.58
C ASN A 121 -12.71 -5.46 -16.39
N GLY A 122 -13.28 -6.65 -16.46
CA GLY A 122 -12.80 -7.73 -17.31
C GLY A 122 -13.45 -7.72 -18.68
N VAL A 123 -13.13 -8.75 -19.48
CA VAL A 123 -13.71 -8.95 -20.81
C VAL A 123 -15.23 -9.14 -20.72
N ASP A 124 -15.73 -9.80 -19.68
CA ASP A 124 -17.15 -9.97 -19.35
C ASP A 124 -17.91 -8.65 -19.15
N GLN A 125 -17.18 -7.55 -18.91
CA GLN A 125 -17.74 -6.19 -18.83
C GLN A 125 -17.19 -5.26 -19.91
N GLY A 126 -16.76 -5.82 -21.02
CA GLY A 126 -16.38 -5.10 -22.22
C GLY A 126 -15.06 -4.34 -22.10
N THR A 127 -14.06 -4.94 -21.44
CA THR A 127 -12.69 -4.45 -21.46
C THR A 127 -11.77 -5.56 -21.97
N ASN A 128 -11.42 -5.49 -23.23
CA ASN A 128 -10.52 -6.41 -23.92
C ASN A 128 -9.10 -5.83 -24.07
N PRO A 129 -8.10 -6.58 -24.55
CA PRO A 129 -6.74 -6.10 -24.74
C PRO A 129 -6.63 -4.88 -25.65
N GLU A 130 -7.46 -4.77 -26.69
CA GLU A 130 -7.49 -3.64 -27.62
C GLU A 130 -7.93 -2.34 -26.93
N ASP A 131 -8.88 -2.44 -25.98
CA ASP A 131 -9.30 -1.30 -25.15
C ASP A 131 -8.17 -0.85 -24.22
N LEU A 132 -7.40 -1.78 -23.67
CA LEU A 132 -6.23 -1.49 -22.86
C LEU A 132 -5.16 -0.78 -23.69
N LYS A 133 -4.88 -1.27 -24.90
CA LYS A 133 -3.91 -0.65 -25.82
C LYS A 133 -4.33 0.76 -26.22
N ARG A 134 -5.63 0.95 -26.49
CA ARG A 134 -6.19 2.28 -26.79
C ARG A 134 -6.04 3.23 -25.61
N ALA A 135 -6.32 2.75 -24.37
CA ALA A 135 -6.14 3.53 -23.16
C ALA A 135 -4.68 3.96 -22.95
N MET A 136 -3.71 3.05 -23.16
CA MET A 136 -2.28 3.39 -23.13
C MET A 136 -1.94 4.50 -24.13
N GLY A 137 -2.43 4.40 -25.37
CA GLY A 137 -2.23 5.42 -26.41
C GLY A 137 -2.84 6.78 -26.01
N GLN A 138 -4.05 6.78 -25.44
CA GLN A 138 -4.69 8.00 -24.94
C GLN A 138 -3.91 8.66 -23.80
N LEU A 139 -3.24 7.86 -22.97
CA LEU A 139 -2.39 8.33 -21.89
C LEU A 139 -0.97 8.71 -22.33
N GLY A 140 -0.62 8.47 -23.63
CA GLY A 140 0.73 8.70 -24.15
C GLY A 140 1.77 7.81 -23.46
N ILE A 141 1.41 6.58 -23.11
CA ILE A 141 2.32 5.59 -22.52
C ILE A 141 2.82 4.69 -23.65
N ASP A 142 4.13 4.79 -23.97
CA ASP A 142 4.82 3.94 -24.94
C ASP A 142 6.11 3.39 -24.31
N ASP A 143 5.94 2.60 -23.25
CA ASP A 143 7.05 2.00 -22.53
C ASP A 143 6.76 0.53 -22.26
N GLN A 144 7.66 -0.35 -22.71
CA GLN A 144 7.53 -1.80 -22.61
C GLN A 144 7.54 -2.32 -21.16
N ARG A 145 7.94 -1.50 -20.21
CA ARG A 145 7.88 -1.82 -18.77
C ARG A 145 6.46 -1.78 -18.21
N TRP A 146 5.48 -1.29 -19.01
CA TRP A 146 4.08 -1.21 -18.62
C TRP A 146 3.27 -2.41 -19.05
N TRP A 147 2.48 -2.91 -18.11
CA TRP A 147 1.42 -3.88 -18.36
C TRP A 147 0.07 -3.27 -17.97
N PHE A 148 -0.85 -3.24 -18.90
CA PHE A 148 -2.26 -3.04 -18.65
C PHE A 148 -2.93 -4.41 -18.68
N LEU A 149 -3.60 -4.81 -17.59
CA LEU A 149 -4.06 -6.18 -17.40
C LEU A 149 -5.58 -6.27 -17.39
N THR A 150 -6.13 -7.27 -18.10
CA THR A 150 -7.55 -7.68 -18.03
C THR A 150 -7.70 -9.19 -17.99
N THR A 151 -8.75 -9.67 -17.35
CA THR A 151 -9.13 -11.08 -17.31
C THR A 151 -10.51 -11.29 -17.93
N GLY A 152 -10.92 -12.56 -18.10
CA GLY A 152 -12.29 -12.89 -18.48
C GLY A 152 -13.33 -12.62 -17.39
N ASP A 153 -12.90 -12.48 -16.13
CA ASP A 153 -13.77 -12.42 -14.94
C ASP A 153 -13.50 -11.16 -14.12
N THR A 154 -14.39 -10.18 -14.22
CA THR A 154 -14.33 -8.91 -13.47
C THR A 154 -14.32 -9.14 -11.95
N LYS A 155 -15.09 -10.09 -11.43
CA LYS A 155 -15.16 -10.36 -9.99
C LYS A 155 -13.83 -10.84 -9.45
N LYS A 156 -13.18 -11.76 -10.16
CA LYS A 156 -11.84 -12.25 -9.82
C LYS A 156 -10.81 -11.11 -9.86
N GLN A 157 -10.88 -10.25 -10.86
CA GLN A 157 -9.99 -9.11 -11.03
C GLN A 157 -10.13 -8.09 -9.89
N ARG A 158 -11.35 -7.69 -9.55
CA ARG A 158 -11.62 -6.78 -8.42
C ARG A 158 -11.25 -7.41 -7.09
N GLY A 159 -11.49 -8.72 -6.93
CA GLY A 159 -11.05 -9.49 -5.76
C GLY A 159 -9.54 -9.42 -5.59
N TYR A 160 -8.76 -9.56 -6.67
CA TYR A 160 -7.30 -9.46 -6.61
C TYR A 160 -6.83 -8.05 -6.19
N ILE A 161 -7.41 -6.99 -6.79
CA ILE A 161 -7.12 -5.59 -6.44
C ILE A 161 -7.37 -5.33 -4.94
N LYS A 162 -8.51 -5.83 -4.42
CA LYS A 162 -8.88 -5.66 -3.02
C LYS A 162 -8.04 -6.51 -2.07
N ASP A 163 -7.94 -7.83 -2.34
CA ASP A 163 -7.48 -8.80 -1.34
C ASP A 163 -5.97 -9.04 -1.40
N GLN A 164 -5.37 -8.96 -2.58
CA GLN A 164 -3.93 -9.18 -2.76
C GLN A 164 -3.16 -7.86 -2.80
N LEU A 165 -3.59 -6.88 -3.60
CA LEU A 165 -2.93 -5.58 -3.68
C LEU A 165 -3.32 -4.63 -2.53
N ARG A 166 -4.38 -4.96 -1.78
CA ARG A 166 -4.88 -4.15 -0.67
C ARG A 166 -5.18 -2.70 -1.06
N LEU A 167 -5.57 -2.47 -2.31
CA LEU A 167 -5.84 -1.14 -2.83
C LEU A 167 -7.26 -0.64 -2.49
N GLY A 168 -8.18 -1.55 -2.11
CA GLY A 168 -9.53 -1.18 -1.70
C GLY A 168 -10.63 -1.73 -2.62
N LEU A 169 -11.84 -1.23 -2.43
CA LEU A 169 -13.05 -1.72 -3.11
C LEU A 169 -13.34 -0.93 -4.38
N VAL A 170 -13.89 -1.62 -5.37
CA VAL A 170 -14.56 -1.02 -6.53
C VAL A 170 -16.05 -1.07 -6.29
N SER A 171 -16.74 0.08 -6.34
CA SER A 171 -18.18 0.22 -6.12
C SER A 171 -18.84 0.89 -7.31
N GLU A 172 -20.10 0.58 -7.54
CA GLU A 172 -20.90 1.25 -8.53
C GLU A 172 -21.52 2.53 -7.91
N ARG A 173 -21.45 3.64 -8.65
CA ARG A 173 -22.13 4.88 -8.28
C ARG A 173 -23.61 4.85 -8.65
N SER A 174 -24.37 5.75 -8.09
CA SER A 174 -25.77 5.95 -8.47
C SER A 174 -25.90 6.27 -9.97
N ALA A 175 -26.98 5.79 -10.57
CA ALA A 175 -27.24 6.06 -11.99
C ALA A 175 -27.30 7.57 -12.24
N GLY A 176 -26.58 8.03 -13.27
CA GLY A 176 -26.53 9.45 -13.66
C GLY A 176 -25.45 10.27 -12.95
N ASP A 177 -24.59 9.68 -12.13
CA ASP A 177 -23.45 10.38 -11.54
C ASP A 177 -22.49 10.85 -12.65
N GLN A 178 -22.20 12.16 -12.66
CA GLN A 178 -21.34 12.79 -13.67
C GLN A 178 -19.89 12.30 -13.62
N ALA A 179 -19.43 11.81 -12.46
CA ALA A 179 -18.11 11.25 -12.30
C ALA A 179 -17.97 9.83 -12.90
N GLY A 180 -19.04 9.32 -13.54
CA GLY A 180 -19.06 8.03 -14.22
C GLY A 180 -19.53 6.87 -13.32
N LYS A 181 -19.65 5.70 -13.92
CA LYS A 181 -20.28 4.52 -13.31
C LYS A 181 -19.55 3.98 -12.07
N TRP A 182 -18.22 4.10 -12.00
CA TRP A 182 -17.42 3.41 -10.99
C TRP A 182 -16.70 4.38 -10.06
N THR A 183 -16.69 4.08 -8.77
CA THR A 183 -15.71 4.60 -7.84
C THR A 183 -14.73 3.50 -7.48
N PHE A 184 -13.45 3.82 -7.49
CA PHE A 184 -12.38 2.86 -7.21
C PHE A 184 -11.16 3.56 -6.62
N PRO A 185 -10.27 2.82 -5.94
CA PRO A 185 -9.09 3.37 -5.32
C PRO A 185 -8.18 4.07 -6.33
N SER A 186 -7.53 5.15 -5.90
CA SER A 186 -6.52 5.85 -6.69
C SER A 186 -5.09 5.66 -6.14
N GLN A 187 -4.92 4.68 -5.28
CA GLN A 187 -3.65 4.41 -4.64
C GLN A 187 -2.69 3.71 -5.60
N ILE A 188 -1.42 4.10 -5.51
CA ILE A 188 -0.30 3.41 -6.13
C ILE A 188 0.33 2.50 -5.08
N ALA A 189 0.44 1.20 -5.34
CA ALA A 189 1.18 0.28 -4.47
C ALA A 189 2.60 0.10 -4.99
N LEU A 190 3.59 0.19 -4.11
CA LEU A 190 4.99 -0.18 -4.35
C LEU A 190 5.21 -1.60 -3.85
N ILE A 191 5.68 -2.48 -4.73
CA ILE A 191 5.93 -3.88 -4.45
C ILE A 191 7.40 -4.21 -4.70
N ASP A 192 8.02 -4.94 -3.76
CA ASP A 192 9.41 -5.35 -3.85
C ASP A 192 9.62 -6.64 -4.65
N ARG A 193 10.91 -7.03 -4.79
CA ARG A 193 11.32 -8.22 -5.53
C ARG A 193 10.82 -9.55 -4.97
N GLU A 194 10.40 -9.57 -3.69
CA GLU A 194 9.88 -10.74 -2.98
C GLU A 194 8.35 -10.73 -2.90
N MET A 195 7.70 -9.87 -3.70
CA MET A 195 6.25 -9.71 -3.75
C MET A 195 5.63 -9.14 -2.48
N HIS A 196 6.39 -8.36 -1.68
CA HIS A 196 5.83 -7.65 -0.54
C HIS A 196 5.36 -6.25 -0.95
N ILE A 197 4.17 -5.89 -0.52
CA ILE A 197 3.70 -4.50 -0.59
C ILE A 197 4.43 -3.71 0.49
N ARG A 198 5.21 -2.71 0.07
CA ARG A 198 6.02 -1.86 0.95
C ARG A 198 5.25 -0.63 1.39
N GLN A 199 4.57 0.04 0.45
CA GLN A 199 3.83 1.26 0.71
C GLN A 199 2.72 1.44 -0.33
N ARG A 200 1.71 2.25 0.03
CA ARG A 200 0.66 2.71 -0.86
C ARG A 200 0.57 4.23 -0.79
N TYR A 201 0.39 4.88 -1.93
CA TYR A 201 0.42 6.34 -2.08
C TYR A 201 -0.86 6.80 -2.73
N ASP A 202 -1.61 7.69 -2.09
CA ASP A 202 -2.86 8.23 -2.62
C ASP A 202 -2.69 9.71 -2.98
N PHE A 203 -2.28 9.97 -4.21
CA PHE A 203 -2.07 11.32 -4.72
C PHE A 203 -3.37 12.11 -4.91
N ARG A 204 -4.51 11.44 -5.10
CA ARG A 204 -5.81 12.08 -5.16
C ARG A 204 -6.20 12.65 -3.79
N GLU A 205 -6.03 11.88 -2.74
CA GLU A 205 -6.32 12.34 -1.39
C GLU A 205 -5.31 13.39 -0.91
N ALA A 206 -4.01 13.22 -1.24
CA ALA A 206 -3.00 14.24 -0.95
C ALA A 206 -3.35 15.57 -1.63
N LYS A 207 -3.77 15.55 -2.89
CA LYS A 207 -4.18 16.76 -3.62
C LYS A 207 -5.41 17.42 -3.01
N LYS A 208 -6.44 16.65 -2.66
CA LYS A 208 -7.62 17.19 -1.95
C LYS A 208 -7.25 17.84 -0.63
N PHE A 209 -6.36 17.21 0.12
CA PHE A 209 -5.90 17.73 1.41
C PHE A 209 -5.11 19.03 1.24
N GLU A 210 -4.23 19.10 0.25
CA GLU A 210 -3.46 20.30 -0.11
C GLU A 210 -4.39 21.44 -0.55
N ASP A 211 -5.36 21.16 -1.44
CA ASP A 211 -6.32 22.16 -1.90
C ASP A 211 -7.16 22.71 -0.74
N ALA A 212 -7.63 21.84 0.16
CA ALA A 212 -8.38 22.26 1.34
C ALA A 212 -7.52 23.13 2.29
N ALA A 213 -6.24 22.80 2.43
CA ALA A 213 -5.31 23.64 3.23
C ALA A 213 -5.10 25.01 2.59
N HIS A 214 -4.96 25.08 1.26
CA HIS A 214 -4.84 26.36 0.54
C HIS A 214 -6.10 27.22 0.68
N GLU A 215 -7.30 26.63 0.60
CA GLU A 215 -8.54 27.35 0.83
C GLU A 215 -8.63 27.89 2.27
N LEU A 216 -8.32 27.05 3.26
CA LEU A 216 -8.32 27.47 4.65
C LEU A 216 -7.30 28.60 4.93
N LEU A 217 -6.17 28.62 4.25
CA LEU A 217 -5.16 29.68 4.37
C LEU A 217 -5.68 31.03 3.89
N LYS A 218 -6.59 31.07 2.91
CA LYS A 218 -7.23 32.31 2.46
C LYS A 218 -8.11 32.92 3.55
N GLU A 219 -8.78 32.07 4.34
CA GLU A 219 -9.65 32.49 5.45
C GLU A 219 -8.85 32.83 6.72
N LYS A 220 -7.74 32.11 6.96
CA LYS A 220 -6.91 32.18 8.18
C LYS A 220 -5.42 32.26 7.85
N PRO A 221 -4.93 33.45 7.42
CA PRO A 221 -3.54 33.64 7.01
C PRO A 221 -2.50 33.34 8.10
N GLU A 222 -2.89 33.45 9.38
CA GLU A 222 -2.03 33.16 10.53
C GLU A 222 -1.58 31.71 10.64
N LEU A 223 -2.28 30.79 9.95
CA LEU A 223 -1.91 29.37 9.93
C LEU A 223 -0.64 29.08 9.13
N LYS A 224 -0.18 30.02 8.29
CA LYS A 224 0.98 29.84 7.41
C LYS A 224 2.25 29.38 8.15
N ASP A 225 2.43 29.84 9.39
CA ASP A 225 3.63 29.55 10.20
C ASP A 225 3.50 28.32 11.10
N VAL A 226 2.33 27.69 11.13
CA VAL A 226 2.10 26.46 11.88
C VAL A 226 2.75 25.28 11.15
N VAL A 227 3.70 24.58 11.80
CA VAL A 227 4.50 23.50 11.21
C VAL A 227 3.64 22.42 10.56
N LYS A 228 2.60 21.95 11.26
CA LYS A 228 1.67 20.92 10.71
C LYS A 228 0.88 21.42 9.50
N PHE A 229 0.62 22.72 9.44
CA PHE A 229 -0.09 23.31 8.31
C PHE A 229 0.81 23.46 7.09
N LYS A 230 2.11 23.74 7.29
CA LYS A 230 3.11 23.74 6.20
C LYS A 230 3.18 22.39 5.49
N SER A 231 3.15 21.29 6.24
CA SER A 231 3.11 19.95 5.63
C SER A 231 1.81 19.71 4.84
N ALA A 232 0.68 20.25 5.28
CA ALA A 232 -0.58 20.15 4.57
C ALA A 232 -0.57 20.93 3.23
N LEU A 233 0.07 22.10 3.21
CA LEU A 233 0.21 22.94 2.01
C LEU A 233 1.13 22.33 0.93
N ASN A 234 1.93 21.33 1.27
CA ASN A 234 2.87 20.65 0.39
C ASN A 234 2.64 19.13 0.41
N ALA A 235 1.40 18.69 0.63
CA ALA A 235 1.10 17.29 0.86
C ALA A 235 1.44 16.41 -0.34
N VAL A 236 1.28 16.90 -1.55
CA VAL A 236 1.63 16.20 -2.80
C VAL A 236 3.15 16.04 -2.91
N ASP A 237 3.92 17.10 -2.68
CA ASP A 237 5.38 17.07 -2.78
C ASP A 237 6.01 16.19 -1.70
N GLU A 238 5.50 16.24 -0.47
CA GLU A 238 5.96 15.38 0.63
C GLU A 238 5.68 13.89 0.33
N LEU A 239 4.49 13.60 -0.22
CA LEU A 239 4.14 12.24 -0.62
C LEU A 239 5.02 11.74 -1.77
N LYS A 240 5.30 12.60 -2.75
CA LYS A 240 6.19 12.34 -3.87
C LYS A 240 7.62 12.06 -3.42
N LYS A 241 8.16 12.90 -2.54
CA LYS A 241 9.47 12.70 -1.93
C LYS A 241 9.56 11.36 -1.20
N THR A 242 8.54 11.02 -0.42
CA THR A 242 8.45 9.73 0.28
C THR A 242 8.42 8.56 -0.70
N LEU A 243 7.68 8.69 -1.81
CA LEU A 243 7.61 7.66 -2.84
C LEU A 243 8.98 7.41 -3.47
N TYR A 244 9.71 8.45 -3.88
CA TYR A 244 11.04 8.29 -4.47
C TYR A 244 12.03 7.71 -3.48
N THR A 245 12.09 8.24 -2.25
CA THR A 245 12.98 7.71 -1.20
C THR A 245 12.73 6.22 -0.96
N ASN A 246 11.47 5.82 -0.87
CA ASN A 246 11.12 4.41 -0.66
C ASN A 246 11.44 3.55 -1.88
N THR A 247 11.27 4.08 -3.09
CA THR A 247 11.59 3.37 -4.33
C THR A 247 13.09 3.13 -4.45
N ASP A 248 13.90 4.16 -4.22
CA ASP A 248 15.35 4.06 -4.23
C ASP A 248 15.84 3.04 -3.21
N PHE A 249 15.26 3.07 -2.01
CA PHE A 249 15.57 2.10 -0.98
C PHE A 249 15.27 0.66 -1.44
N VAL A 250 14.06 0.41 -1.95
CA VAL A 250 13.64 -0.93 -2.41
C VAL A 250 14.45 -1.39 -3.63
N LEU A 251 14.85 -0.48 -4.52
CA LEU A 251 15.73 -0.78 -5.65
C LEU A 251 17.15 -1.14 -5.21
N SER A 252 17.65 -0.52 -4.13
CA SER A 252 18.97 -0.79 -3.57
C SER A 252 19.04 -2.10 -2.76
N GLU A 253 17.90 -2.61 -2.27
CA GLU A 253 17.85 -3.89 -1.56
C GLU A 253 18.27 -5.02 -2.51
N THR A 254 19.41 -5.63 -2.26
CA THR A 254 19.77 -6.91 -2.86
C THR A 254 18.83 -7.98 -2.33
N LYS A 255 18.51 -9.02 -3.13
CA LYS A 255 17.78 -10.20 -2.63
C LYS A 255 18.39 -10.60 -1.30
N THR A 256 17.65 -10.46 -0.23
CA THR A 256 18.08 -11.00 1.07
C THR A 256 18.10 -12.49 0.86
N GLY A 257 19.28 -13.08 0.82
CA GLY A 257 19.41 -14.53 0.73
C GLY A 257 18.50 -15.13 1.80
N SER A 258 17.73 -16.11 1.42
CA SER A 258 16.91 -16.93 2.32
C SER A 258 17.68 -17.16 3.61
N ARG A 259 17.30 -16.50 4.68
CA ARG A 259 17.68 -16.94 6.01
C ARG A 259 16.86 -18.20 6.24
N GLU A 260 17.53 -19.35 6.06
CA GLU A 260 17.12 -20.65 6.56
C GLU A 260 16.76 -20.59 8.05
#